data_5e4cad44966367be5c49a3dc67ce18fe
#
_entry.id   5e4cad44966367be5c49a3dc67ce18fe
#
_cell.length_a   1.000
_cell.length_b   1.000
_cell.length_c   1.000
_cell.angle_alpha   90.00
_cell.angle_beta   90.00
_cell.angle_gamma   90.00
#
_symmetry.space_group_name_H-M   'P 1'
#
loop_
_entity.id
_entity.type
_entity.pdbx_description
1 polymer ?
#
loop_
_entity_poly.entity_id
_entity_poly.type
_entity_poly.pdbx_seq_one_letter_code
_entity_poly.pdbx_strand_id
1 'polypeptide(L)'
;MVPGRMRSDCQQIPGGFTKEQADKAETMEAAVAGRAQQRAALATPGCQVYWPAPYEVCGAIRDKYNELGGPNSFLLWPTSNELSNPDGFGKRSTFQNGPIYWSPAGGAHPVVNHFFAAWQRQGWESGPLGYPTTDEIPTANGGRRQEFQGAGIYWHLNEAYAIGGAIRDKWNSVGAEGGPLGYPTTDELSAKKNNGRYNNFENGTIIWSGQTGSRLLFGAVRDRWASFGREDGEMGLPLGDEQVAADGTGHFANFEDGSAIYWYPVIGAWRVPPSVLAVFAQFGFESGKFGYPTTAVEAVSLPQSSNGVGQGFQNGSIIYIDRGETYDYYTASY
;
A
#
# COMPACT_ATOMS: atom_id res chain seq x y z
N MET A 1 12.81 34.95 37.97
CA MET A 1 13.12 33.86 38.90
C MET A 1 14.50 34.06 39.49
N VAL A 2 14.75 33.58 40.71
CA VAL A 2 16.01 33.82 41.44
C VAL A 2 16.94 32.62 41.16
N PRO A 3 18.19 32.84 40.71
CA PRO A 3 19.18 31.77 40.59
C PRO A 3 19.32 31.01 41.90
N GLY A 4 19.43 29.69 41.86
CA GLY A 4 19.50 28.80 43.03
C GLY A 4 18.14 28.36 43.60
N ARG A 5 17.01 28.66 42.93
CA ARG A 5 15.65 28.22 43.25
C ARG A 5 14.92 27.62 42.07
N MET A 6 15.65 27.25 41.04
CA MET A 6 15.07 26.58 39.86
C MET A 6 14.80 25.11 40.15
N ARG A 7 13.84 24.53 39.45
CA ARG A 7 13.49 23.10 39.55
C ARG A 7 14.70 22.21 39.32
N SER A 8 15.54 22.59 38.36
CA SER A 8 16.79 21.94 38.00
C SER A 8 17.86 21.96 39.10
N ASP A 9 17.72 22.85 40.12
CA ASP A 9 18.63 22.87 41.27
C ASP A 9 18.32 21.73 42.27
N CYS A 10 17.10 21.20 42.25
CA CYS A 10 16.60 20.27 43.26
C CYS A 10 16.11 18.93 42.68
N GLN A 11 15.92 18.83 41.38
CA GLN A 11 15.36 17.65 40.71
C GLN A 11 16.29 17.15 39.61
N GLN A 12 16.33 15.84 39.43
CA GLN A 12 17.01 15.24 38.31
C GLN A 12 16.35 15.67 36.99
N ILE A 13 17.15 16.14 36.04
CA ILE A 13 16.67 16.55 34.71
C ILE A 13 16.50 15.30 33.83
N PRO A 14 15.27 14.93 33.41
CA PRO A 14 15.05 13.76 32.59
C PRO A 14 15.36 14.03 31.10
N GLY A 15 15.38 12.98 30.29
CA GLY A 15 15.37 13.07 28.83
C GLY A 15 16.67 13.60 28.21
N GLY A 16 17.79 13.67 28.91
CA GLY A 16 19.09 14.12 28.40
C GLY A 16 19.22 15.64 28.17
N PHE A 17 18.30 16.45 28.72
CA PHE A 17 18.38 17.90 28.68
C PHE A 17 19.46 18.44 29.64
N THR A 18 20.07 19.58 29.29
CA THR A 18 21.04 20.28 30.15
C THR A 18 20.34 21.13 31.20
N LYS A 19 21.07 21.48 32.25
CA LYS A 19 20.55 22.40 33.28
C LYS A 19 20.13 23.74 32.68
N GLU A 20 20.90 24.29 31.75
CA GLU A 20 20.56 25.55 31.06
C GLU A 20 19.24 25.45 30.28
N GLN A 21 19.02 24.34 29.61
CA GLN A 21 17.75 24.11 28.92
C GLN A 21 16.56 23.99 29.88
N ALA A 22 16.74 23.30 31.00
CA ALA A 22 15.74 23.17 32.04
C ALA A 22 15.39 24.51 32.72
N ASP A 23 16.40 25.35 33.04
CA ASP A 23 16.19 26.67 33.58
C ASP A 23 15.46 27.60 32.61
N LYS A 24 15.80 27.51 31.30
CA LYS A 24 15.10 28.22 30.25
C LYS A 24 13.64 27.75 30.14
N ALA A 25 13.40 26.44 30.18
CA ALA A 25 12.04 25.89 30.13
C ALA A 25 11.19 26.40 31.30
N GLU A 26 11.69 26.39 32.50
CA GLU A 26 10.97 26.90 33.68
C GLU A 26 10.64 28.41 33.55
N THR A 27 11.58 29.20 33.02
CA THR A 27 11.34 30.60 32.74
C THR A 27 10.26 30.82 31.68
N MET A 28 10.25 30.00 30.63
CA MET A 28 9.25 30.03 29.58
C MET A 28 7.87 29.58 30.07
N GLU A 29 7.78 28.55 30.92
CA GLU A 29 6.53 28.12 31.55
C GLU A 29 5.89 29.26 32.35
N ALA A 30 6.69 29.97 33.17
CA ALA A 30 6.20 31.12 33.94
C ALA A 30 5.71 32.27 33.04
N ALA A 31 6.43 32.55 31.95
CA ALA A 31 6.02 33.55 30.98
C ALA A 31 4.72 33.18 30.23
N VAL A 32 4.54 31.91 29.88
CA VAL A 32 3.31 31.39 29.25
C VAL A 32 2.13 31.47 30.22
N ALA A 33 2.31 31.08 31.48
CA ALA A 33 1.31 31.19 32.53
C ALA A 33 0.88 32.65 32.76
N GLY A 34 1.85 33.58 32.79
CA GLY A 34 1.58 35.03 32.93
C GLY A 34 0.79 35.58 31.73
N ARG A 35 1.10 35.16 30.50
CA ARG A 35 0.33 35.53 29.30
C ARG A 35 -1.09 34.98 29.32
N ALA A 36 -1.30 33.74 29.77
CA ALA A 36 -2.59 33.12 29.90
C ALA A 36 -3.51 33.87 30.90
N GLN A 37 -2.97 34.32 32.04
CA GLN A 37 -3.70 35.13 33.02
C GLN A 37 -4.13 36.49 32.46
N GLN A 38 -3.28 37.12 31.62
CA GLN A 38 -3.61 38.41 30.97
C GLN A 38 -4.58 38.26 29.80
N ARG A 39 -4.68 37.07 29.17
CA ARG A 39 -5.51 36.78 27.96
C ARG A 39 -6.81 36.04 28.26
N ALA A 40 -7.23 35.91 29.50
CA ALA A 40 -8.48 35.23 29.87
C ALA A 40 -9.76 35.81 29.24
N ALA A 41 -9.65 36.89 28.43
CA ALA A 41 -10.75 37.52 27.71
C ALA A 41 -10.85 37.19 26.20
N LEU A 42 -9.88 36.47 25.60
CA LEU A 42 -9.90 36.10 24.18
C LEU A 42 -9.38 34.66 24.01
N ALA A 43 -10.30 33.74 23.75
CA ALA A 43 -10.04 32.31 23.57
C ALA A 43 -9.27 32.01 22.28
N THR A 44 -7.96 32.27 22.28
CA THR A 44 -7.03 31.64 21.33
C THR A 44 -6.37 30.49 22.07
N PRO A 45 -6.32 29.26 21.51
CA PRO A 45 -5.67 28.13 22.17
C PRO A 45 -4.23 28.51 22.55
N GLY A 46 -3.92 28.59 23.85
CA GLY A 46 -2.61 29.00 24.35
C GLY A 46 -1.52 27.99 24.05
N CYS A 47 -0.28 28.39 24.21
CA CYS A 47 0.87 27.49 24.15
C CYS A 47 1.18 26.92 25.54
N GLN A 48 1.94 25.82 25.58
CA GLN A 48 2.43 25.19 26.80
C GLN A 48 3.90 24.80 26.62
N VAL A 49 4.68 24.96 27.67
CA VAL A 49 6.06 24.47 27.77
C VAL A 49 6.04 23.25 28.68
N TYR A 50 6.83 22.25 28.35
CA TYR A 50 6.90 20.99 29.09
C TYR A 50 8.31 20.81 29.64
N TRP A 51 8.49 21.21 30.87
CA TRP A 51 9.79 21.07 31.55
C TRP A 51 10.32 19.62 31.45
N PRO A 52 11.59 19.37 31.13
CA PRO A 52 12.71 20.34 30.98
C PRO A 52 12.93 20.84 29.54
N ALA A 53 12.01 20.55 28.58
CA ALA A 53 12.16 20.98 27.21
C ALA A 53 11.77 22.46 27.02
N PRO A 54 12.69 23.31 26.51
CA PRO A 54 12.44 24.74 26.38
C PRO A 54 11.75 25.09 25.07
N TYR A 55 10.64 24.40 24.75
CA TYR A 55 9.89 24.60 23.52
C TYR A 55 8.41 24.82 23.82
N GLU A 56 7.78 25.72 23.06
CA GLU A 56 6.36 25.97 23.13
C GLU A 56 5.62 25.05 22.15
N VAL A 57 4.67 24.28 22.66
CA VAL A 57 3.70 23.52 21.85
C VAL A 57 2.35 24.23 21.95
N CYS A 58 1.72 24.52 20.81
CA CYS A 58 0.58 25.42 20.73
C CYS A 58 -0.66 24.77 20.11
N GLY A 59 -1.83 25.38 20.40
CA GLY A 59 -3.09 25.09 19.72
C GLY A 59 -3.48 23.63 19.71
N ALA A 60 -3.99 23.15 18.57
CA ALA A 60 -4.47 21.79 18.40
C ALA A 60 -3.36 20.73 18.55
N ILE A 61 -2.10 21.06 18.20
CA ILE A 61 -0.96 20.18 18.43
C ILE A 61 -0.74 19.94 19.91
N ARG A 62 -0.81 21.02 20.74
CA ARG A 62 -0.74 20.91 22.20
C ARG A 62 -1.88 20.05 22.76
N ASP A 63 -3.09 20.27 22.27
CA ASP A 63 -4.26 19.56 22.76
C ASP A 63 -4.15 18.06 22.46
N LYS A 64 -3.74 17.69 21.24
CA LYS A 64 -3.45 16.30 20.85
C LYS A 64 -2.30 15.70 21.67
N TYR A 65 -1.22 16.44 21.89
CA TYR A 65 -0.10 15.97 22.69
C TYR A 65 -0.52 15.68 24.14
N ASN A 66 -1.34 16.57 24.74
CA ASN A 66 -1.90 16.35 26.07
C ASN A 66 -2.89 15.16 26.12
N GLU A 67 -3.73 14.98 25.11
CA GLU A 67 -4.63 13.84 24.95
C GLU A 67 -3.85 12.52 24.97
N LEU A 68 -2.70 12.47 24.30
CA LEU A 68 -1.79 11.31 24.27
C LEU A 68 -1.05 11.05 25.58
N GLY A 69 -1.03 12.01 26.52
CA GLY A 69 -0.35 11.90 27.81
C GLY A 69 0.88 12.80 27.95
N GLY A 70 1.12 13.72 27.01
CA GLY A 70 2.23 14.68 27.06
C GLY A 70 3.59 14.00 27.09
N PRO A 71 4.52 14.44 27.96
CA PRO A 71 5.86 13.84 28.08
C PRO A 71 5.89 12.38 28.51
N ASN A 72 4.78 11.86 29.06
CA ASN A 72 4.64 10.45 29.43
C ASN A 72 4.11 9.58 28.27
N SER A 73 3.77 10.19 27.14
CA SER A 73 3.36 9.48 25.94
C SER A 73 4.55 8.85 25.21
N PHE A 74 4.27 8.05 24.20
CA PHE A 74 5.29 7.49 23.31
C PHE A 74 6.11 8.57 22.57
N LEU A 75 5.61 9.80 22.45
CA LEU A 75 6.30 10.93 21.79
C LEU A 75 7.41 11.52 22.65
N LEU A 76 7.36 11.37 23.98
CA LEU A 76 8.27 11.99 24.94
C LEU A 76 8.27 13.52 24.81
N TRP A 77 9.39 14.21 25.09
CA TRP A 77 9.46 15.67 25.16
C TRP A 77 9.51 16.34 23.78
N PRO A 78 8.96 17.58 23.67
CA PRO A 78 9.09 18.37 22.46
C PRO A 78 10.55 18.72 22.17
N THR A 79 10.92 18.74 20.90
CA THR A 79 12.25 19.09 20.39
C THR A 79 12.22 20.32 19.48
N SER A 80 11.04 20.88 19.19
CA SER A 80 10.88 22.15 18.49
C SER A 80 9.68 22.94 19.01
N ASN A 81 9.70 24.25 18.79
CA ASN A 81 8.49 25.06 18.77
C ASN A 81 7.58 24.62 17.62
N GLU A 82 6.36 25.15 17.59
CA GLU A 82 5.47 24.97 16.43
C GLU A 82 6.11 25.59 15.18
N LEU A 83 6.21 24.79 14.11
CA LEU A 83 6.77 25.15 12.81
C LEU A 83 5.65 25.20 11.77
N SER A 84 5.68 26.20 10.90
CA SER A 84 4.86 26.19 9.69
C SER A 84 5.44 25.21 8.67
N ASN A 85 4.58 24.46 8.01
CA ASN A 85 5.01 23.56 6.96
C ASN A 85 5.32 24.31 5.66
N PRO A 86 6.14 23.73 4.75
CA PRO A 86 6.54 24.38 3.52
C PRO A 86 5.39 24.78 2.59
N ASP A 87 4.26 24.08 2.65
CA ASP A 87 3.05 24.39 1.88
C ASP A 87 2.32 25.66 2.38
N GLY A 88 2.69 26.17 3.55
CA GLY A 88 2.10 27.37 4.17
C GLY A 88 0.71 27.17 4.78
N PHE A 89 0.14 25.97 4.75
CA PHE A 89 -1.21 25.68 5.26
C PHE A 89 -1.21 25.00 6.62
N GLY A 90 -0.33 24.03 6.81
CA GLY A 90 -0.30 23.26 8.01
C GLY A 90 0.87 23.62 8.94
N LYS A 91 0.86 22.96 10.08
CA LYS A 91 1.85 23.17 11.13
C LYS A 91 2.31 21.83 11.70
N ARG A 92 3.48 21.85 12.35
CA ARG A 92 4.00 20.69 13.08
C ARG A 92 4.79 21.12 14.29
N SER A 93 4.85 20.24 15.26
CA SER A 93 5.89 20.25 16.32
C SER A 93 6.57 18.89 16.33
N THR A 94 7.87 18.88 16.53
CA THR A 94 8.65 17.66 16.64
C THR A 94 8.85 17.28 18.10
N PHE A 95 8.88 15.98 18.35
CA PHE A 95 9.12 15.38 19.66
C PHE A 95 10.26 14.35 19.53
N GLN A 96 10.73 13.81 20.65
CA GLN A 96 11.86 12.86 20.60
C GLN A 96 11.60 11.64 19.73
N ASN A 97 10.36 11.13 19.71
CA ASN A 97 9.98 9.93 18.95
C ASN A 97 9.07 10.21 17.75
N GLY A 98 9.06 11.44 17.23
CA GLY A 98 8.36 11.78 16.00
C GLY A 98 7.53 13.06 16.10
N PRO A 99 6.94 13.53 15.02
CA PRO A 99 6.16 14.75 14.97
C PRO A 99 4.66 14.54 15.20
N ILE A 100 3.99 15.62 15.62
CA ILE A 100 2.56 15.82 15.40
C ILE A 100 2.41 16.85 14.29
N TYR A 101 1.63 16.50 13.27
CA TYR A 101 1.22 17.39 12.18
C TYR A 101 -0.22 17.84 12.35
N TRP A 102 -0.46 19.08 12.00
CA TRP A 102 -1.79 19.67 12.00
C TRP A 102 -2.12 20.29 10.66
N SER A 103 -3.37 20.10 10.23
CA SER A 103 -3.96 20.84 9.11
C SER A 103 -5.40 21.27 9.44
N PRO A 104 -5.94 22.33 8.80
CA PRO A 104 -7.31 22.76 9.04
C PRO A 104 -8.36 21.68 8.75
N ALA A 105 -8.11 20.83 7.75
CA ALA A 105 -9.03 19.78 7.33
C ALA A 105 -8.85 18.46 8.09
N GLY A 106 -7.60 18.12 8.45
CA GLY A 106 -7.29 16.83 9.07
C GLY A 106 -7.30 16.85 10.60
N GLY A 107 -7.06 18.00 11.23
CA GLY A 107 -6.77 18.06 12.67
C GLY A 107 -5.31 17.83 13.00
N ALA A 108 -5.02 17.51 14.26
CA ALA A 108 -3.67 17.24 14.74
C ALA A 108 -3.46 15.74 14.98
N HIS A 109 -2.47 15.16 14.32
CA HIS A 109 -2.20 13.72 14.40
C HIS A 109 -0.70 13.42 14.48
N PRO A 110 -0.26 12.50 15.35
CA PRO A 110 1.10 11.99 15.32
C PRO A 110 1.33 11.13 14.10
N VAL A 111 2.48 11.27 13.46
CA VAL A 111 2.93 10.35 12.40
C VAL A 111 4.34 9.88 12.79
N VAL A 112 4.46 8.60 13.13
CA VAL A 112 5.70 8.08 13.73
C VAL A 112 6.16 6.79 13.06
N ASN A 113 7.40 6.39 13.34
CA ASN A 113 7.98 5.10 12.95
C ASN A 113 7.79 4.79 11.45
N HIS A 114 7.25 3.62 11.14
CA HIS A 114 7.05 3.13 9.76
C HIS A 114 6.08 4.00 8.96
N PHE A 115 5.07 4.59 9.61
CA PHE A 115 4.14 5.52 8.94
C PHE A 115 4.84 6.79 8.51
N PHE A 116 5.71 7.34 9.36
CA PHE A 116 6.50 8.52 9.02
C PHE A 116 7.47 8.23 7.87
N ALA A 117 8.16 7.09 7.89
CA ALA A 117 9.07 6.66 6.83
C ALA A 117 8.31 6.44 5.49
N ALA A 118 7.15 5.80 5.52
CA ALA A 118 6.31 5.63 4.33
C ALA A 118 5.81 6.95 3.78
N TRP A 119 5.33 7.83 4.63
CA TRP A 119 4.86 9.17 4.25
C TRP A 119 5.99 10.04 3.69
N GLN A 120 7.21 9.93 4.26
CA GLN A 120 8.40 10.57 3.72
C GLN A 120 8.71 10.13 2.28
N ARG A 121 8.64 8.84 1.98
CA ARG A 121 8.82 8.31 0.62
C ARG A 121 7.82 8.90 -0.38
N GLN A 122 6.64 9.30 0.11
CA GLN A 122 5.57 9.91 -0.69
C GLN A 122 5.63 11.43 -0.75
N GLY A 123 6.65 12.08 -0.14
CA GLY A 123 6.85 13.54 -0.21
C GLY A 123 6.11 14.32 0.88
N TRP A 124 5.79 13.70 2.02
CA TRP A 124 5.10 14.29 3.17
C TRP A 124 3.76 14.98 2.79
N GLU A 125 3.46 16.11 3.42
CA GLU A 125 2.24 16.90 3.20
C GLU A 125 2.12 17.48 1.79
N SER A 126 3.26 17.67 1.10
CA SER A 126 3.30 18.18 -0.28
C SER A 126 3.13 17.07 -1.32
N GLY A 127 3.18 15.81 -0.90
CA GLY A 127 3.00 14.66 -1.76
C GLY A 127 1.53 14.28 -1.97
N PRO A 128 1.26 13.22 -2.73
CA PRO A 128 -0.10 12.80 -3.09
C PRO A 128 -0.95 12.36 -1.90
N LEU A 129 -0.34 12.03 -0.77
CA LEU A 129 -1.06 11.63 0.45
C LEU A 129 -1.65 12.83 1.19
N GLY A 130 -1.02 14.01 1.11
CA GLY A 130 -1.41 15.16 1.91
C GLY A 130 -1.19 14.94 3.41
N TYR A 131 -1.98 15.60 4.24
CA TYR A 131 -1.90 15.52 5.70
C TYR A 131 -2.57 14.29 6.28
N PRO A 132 -2.10 13.80 7.46
CA PRO A 132 -2.81 12.77 8.22
C PRO A 132 -4.20 13.28 8.64
N THR A 133 -5.17 12.38 8.66
CA THR A 133 -6.56 12.65 9.06
C THR A 133 -7.01 11.77 10.23
N THR A 134 -6.19 10.81 10.65
CA THR A 134 -6.40 9.98 11.82
C THR A 134 -5.10 9.73 12.56
N ASP A 135 -5.18 9.33 13.80
CA ASP A 135 -4.12 8.61 14.49
C ASP A 135 -3.98 7.20 13.93
N GLU A 136 -2.97 6.44 14.37
CA GLU A 136 -2.84 5.03 14.01
C GLU A 136 -4.05 4.21 14.49
N ILE A 137 -4.60 3.40 13.61
CA ILE A 137 -5.75 2.53 13.85
C ILE A 137 -5.30 1.07 13.77
N PRO A 138 -5.56 0.24 14.80
CA PRO A 138 -5.34 -1.20 14.72
C PRO A 138 -6.18 -1.83 13.61
N THR A 139 -5.62 -2.84 12.94
CA THR A 139 -6.26 -3.58 11.85
C THR A 139 -6.14 -5.09 12.08
N ALA A 140 -6.67 -5.89 11.15
CA ALA A 140 -6.62 -7.34 11.24
C ALA A 140 -5.18 -7.88 11.35
N ASN A 141 -5.03 -9.09 11.88
CA ASN A 141 -3.76 -9.82 11.95
C ASN A 141 -2.59 -9.07 12.64
N GLY A 142 -2.91 -8.15 13.55
CA GLY A 142 -1.92 -7.38 14.30
C GLY A 142 -1.31 -6.20 13.54
N GLY A 143 -1.84 -5.87 12.37
CA GLY A 143 -1.42 -4.72 11.59
C GLY A 143 -1.96 -3.40 12.12
N ARG A 144 -1.58 -2.32 11.45
CA ARG A 144 -2.04 -0.96 11.73
C ARG A 144 -2.22 -0.19 10.43
N ARG A 145 -3.06 0.84 10.47
CA ARG A 145 -3.20 1.79 9.38
C ARG A 145 -3.27 3.21 9.90
N GLN A 146 -2.97 4.15 9.03
CA GLN A 146 -3.21 5.57 9.26
C GLN A 146 -3.76 6.19 7.98
N GLU A 147 -4.84 6.98 8.13
CA GLU A 147 -5.48 7.64 7.00
C GLU A 147 -4.87 9.02 6.77
N PHE A 148 -4.74 9.36 5.50
CA PHE A 148 -4.30 10.65 5.01
C PHE A 148 -5.36 11.21 4.06
N GLN A 149 -5.21 12.48 3.65
CA GLN A 149 -6.19 13.13 2.77
C GLN A 149 -6.39 12.42 1.43
N GLY A 150 -5.33 11.89 0.84
CA GLY A 150 -5.36 11.27 -0.50
C GLY A 150 -5.36 9.74 -0.49
N ALA A 151 -4.92 9.10 0.59
CA ALA A 151 -4.77 7.63 0.64
C ALA A 151 -4.62 7.14 2.07
N GLY A 152 -4.52 5.81 2.26
CA GLY A 152 -4.14 5.20 3.54
C GLY A 152 -2.73 4.61 3.48
N ILE A 153 -2.04 4.64 4.60
CA ILE A 153 -0.81 3.87 4.81
C ILE A 153 -1.15 2.69 5.71
N TYR A 154 -0.69 1.51 5.32
CA TYR A 154 -0.91 0.26 6.05
C TYR A 154 0.42 -0.37 6.43
N TRP A 155 0.54 -0.74 7.70
CA TRP A 155 1.71 -1.41 8.26
C TRP A 155 1.37 -2.84 8.65
N HIS A 156 2.24 -3.77 8.27
CA HIS A 156 2.22 -5.14 8.75
C HIS A 156 3.65 -5.69 8.82
N LEU A 157 3.96 -6.42 9.88
CA LEU A 157 5.27 -7.01 10.15
C LEU A 157 6.41 -5.98 10.18
N ASN A 158 7.03 -5.67 9.06
CA ASN A 158 8.28 -4.91 9.01
C ASN A 158 8.15 -3.53 8.36
N GLU A 159 7.18 -3.32 7.46
CA GLU A 159 7.11 -2.12 6.62
C GLU A 159 5.68 -1.57 6.50
N ALA A 160 5.60 -0.30 6.15
CA ALA A 160 4.35 0.38 5.86
C ALA A 160 4.32 0.86 4.40
N TYR A 161 3.18 0.68 3.74
CA TYR A 161 3.00 1.03 2.33
C TYR A 161 1.71 1.80 2.10
N ALA A 162 1.76 2.72 1.15
CA ALA A 162 0.62 3.54 0.76
C ALA A 162 -0.24 2.84 -0.30
N ILE A 163 -1.56 2.95 -0.13
CA ILE A 163 -2.53 2.46 -1.09
C ILE A 163 -3.68 3.47 -1.19
N GLY A 164 -4.08 3.83 -2.41
CA GLY A 164 -5.11 4.83 -2.66
C GLY A 164 -5.96 4.54 -3.89
N GLY A 165 -6.91 5.45 -4.18
CA GLY A 165 -7.71 5.46 -5.39
C GLY A 165 -8.39 4.13 -5.73
N ALA A 166 -8.54 3.86 -7.02
CA ALA A 166 -9.24 2.68 -7.55
C ALA A 166 -8.60 1.33 -7.16
N ILE A 167 -7.30 1.32 -6.86
CA ILE A 167 -6.63 0.11 -6.36
C ILE A 167 -7.10 -0.19 -4.94
N ARG A 168 -7.15 0.83 -4.08
CA ARG A 168 -7.67 0.68 -2.71
C ARG A 168 -9.15 0.29 -2.70
N ASP A 169 -9.96 0.89 -3.57
CA ASP A 169 -11.38 0.55 -3.69
C ASP A 169 -11.56 -0.93 -4.06
N LYS A 170 -10.77 -1.41 -5.01
CA LYS A 170 -10.75 -2.81 -5.41
C LYS A 170 -10.33 -3.72 -4.26
N TRP A 171 -9.26 -3.39 -3.56
CA TRP A 171 -8.77 -4.14 -2.41
C TRP A 171 -9.81 -4.20 -1.28
N ASN A 172 -10.46 -3.07 -0.96
CA ASN A 172 -11.56 -3.01 0.01
C ASN A 172 -12.72 -3.92 -0.40
N SER A 173 -13.04 -3.97 -1.71
CA SER A 173 -14.15 -4.80 -2.21
C SER A 173 -13.95 -6.32 -2.02
N VAL A 174 -12.70 -6.75 -1.81
CA VAL A 174 -12.33 -8.16 -1.59
C VAL A 174 -11.89 -8.43 -0.14
N GLY A 175 -12.21 -7.51 0.78
CA GLY A 175 -12.00 -7.71 2.22
C GLY A 175 -10.77 -7.05 2.81
N ALA A 176 -10.09 -6.18 2.06
CA ALA A 176 -8.91 -5.43 2.50
C ALA A 176 -7.83 -6.33 3.13
N GLU A 177 -7.20 -5.88 4.23
CA GLU A 177 -6.15 -6.62 4.93
C GLU A 177 -6.63 -7.95 5.56
N GLY A 178 -7.91 -8.09 5.80
CA GLY A 178 -8.53 -9.34 6.28
C GLY A 178 -8.95 -10.28 5.15
N GLY A 179 -8.88 -9.80 3.91
CA GLY A 179 -9.25 -10.57 2.72
C GLY A 179 -8.11 -11.44 2.16
N PRO A 180 -8.35 -12.12 1.03
CA PRO A 180 -7.40 -13.08 0.48
C PRO A 180 -6.08 -12.48 -0.03
N LEU A 181 -6.04 -11.17 -0.33
CA LEU A 181 -4.82 -10.50 -0.76
C LEU A 181 -3.85 -10.21 0.38
N GLY A 182 -4.36 -10.05 1.62
CA GLY A 182 -3.55 -9.61 2.74
C GLY A 182 -3.13 -8.13 2.61
N TYR A 183 -2.02 -7.76 3.26
CA TYR A 183 -1.50 -6.39 3.28
C TYR A 183 -0.74 -6.01 2.00
N PRO A 184 -0.69 -4.70 1.66
CA PRO A 184 0.19 -4.22 0.60
C PRO A 184 1.67 -4.46 0.98
N THR A 185 2.47 -4.86 0.00
CA THR A 185 3.92 -5.09 0.12
C THR A 185 4.75 -4.12 -0.71
N THR A 186 4.10 -3.21 -1.41
CA THR A 186 4.71 -2.07 -2.11
C THR A 186 3.84 -0.84 -1.98
N ASP A 187 4.43 0.34 -2.09
CA ASP A 187 3.69 1.54 -2.46
C ASP A 187 3.10 1.38 -3.87
N GLU A 188 2.23 2.28 -4.30
CA GLU A 188 1.73 2.28 -5.66
C GLU A 188 2.87 2.51 -6.65
N LEU A 189 3.01 1.59 -7.59
CA LEU A 189 4.04 1.58 -8.62
C LEU A 189 3.43 1.94 -9.98
N SER A 190 4.23 2.59 -10.83
CA SER A 190 3.83 2.88 -12.21
C SER A 190 3.99 1.65 -13.09
N ALA A 191 2.95 1.30 -13.83
CA ALA A 191 3.03 0.41 -14.96
C ALA A 191 3.43 1.23 -16.20
N LYS A 192 4.27 0.66 -17.08
CA LYS A 192 4.76 1.40 -18.26
C LYS A 192 3.69 1.57 -19.33
N LYS A 193 2.80 0.58 -19.50
CA LYS A 193 1.70 0.62 -20.45
C LYS A 193 0.49 1.39 -19.91
N ASN A 194 -0.17 2.15 -20.78
CA ASN A 194 -1.49 2.77 -20.52
C ASN A 194 -1.57 3.66 -19.27
N ASN A 195 -0.46 4.27 -18.83
CA ASN A 195 -0.37 5.02 -17.58
C ASN A 195 -0.92 4.24 -16.37
N GLY A 196 -0.77 2.91 -16.41
CA GLY A 196 -1.25 2.03 -15.39
C GLY A 196 -0.54 2.22 -14.05
N ARG A 197 -1.17 1.71 -13.00
CA ARG A 197 -0.68 1.69 -11.62
C ARG A 197 -0.91 0.32 -11.01
N TYR A 198 -0.06 -0.08 -10.10
CA TYR A 198 -0.27 -1.33 -9.36
C TYR A 198 0.32 -1.30 -7.96
N ASN A 199 -0.28 -2.06 -7.06
CA ASN A 199 0.32 -2.44 -5.78
C ASN A 199 0.45 -3.97 -5.75
N ASN A 200 1.56 -4.44 -5.19
CA ASN A 200 1.69 -5.83 -4.79
C ASN A 200 1.16 -5.99 -3.36
N PHE A 201 0.62 -7.16 -3.10
CA PHE A 201 0.10 -7.59 -1.81
C PHE A 201 0.77 -8.90 -1.42
N GLU A 202 0.57 -9.36 -0.18
CA GLU A 202 1.14 -10.62 0.32
C GLU A 202 0.83 -11.79 -0.62
N ASN A 203 -0.40 -11.88 -1.12
CA ASN A 203 -0.86 -13.02 -1.91
C ASN A 203 -1.23 -12.68 -3.35
N GLY A 204 -0.98 -11.47 -3.84
CA GLY A 204 -1.37 -11.10 -5.21
C GLY A 204 -0.94 -9.71 -5.63
N THR A 205 -1.55 -9.24 -6.70
CA THR A 205 -1.34 -7.90 -7.26
C THR A 205 -2.68 -7.33 -7.73
N ILE A 206 -2.93 -6.06 -7.44
CA ILE A 206 -3.97 -5.30 -8.12
C ILE A 206 -3.28 -4.35 -9.09
N ILE A 207 -3.66 -4.43 -10.36
CA ILE A 207 -3.24 -3.53 -11.41
C ILE A 207 -4.43 -2.73 -11.91
N TRP A 208 -4.22 -1.43 -12.09
CA TRP A 208 -5.22 -0.51 -12.64
C TRP A 208 -4.73 0.10 -13.95
N SER A 209 -5.64 0.24 -14.90
CA SER A 209 -5.47 1.08 -16.07
C SER A 209 -6.76 1.81 -16.41
N GLY A 210 -6.67 2.91 -17.16
CA GLY A 210 -7.86 3.62 -17.64
C GLY A 210 -8.74 2.79 -18.59
N GLN A 211 -8.17 1.75 -19.20
CA GLN A 211 -8.84 0.87 -20.14
C GLN A 211 -9.60 -0.28 -19.46
N THR A 212 -8.93 -0.97 -18.51
CA THR A 212 -9.46 -2.18 -17.90
C THR A 212 -10.05 -1.96 -16.52
N GLY A 213 -9.79 -0.80 -15.89
CA GLY A 213 -10.05 -0.58 -14.48
C GLY A 213 -9.11 -1.38 -13.58
N SER A 214 -9.45 -1.54 -12.32
CA SER A 214 -8.66 -2.34 -11.37
C SER A 214 -8.93 -3.82 -11.53
N ARG A 215 -7.88 -4.62 -11.74
CA ARG A 215 -7.93 -6.09 -11.87
C ARG A 215 -6.99 -6.74 -10.87
N LEU A 216 -7.42 -7.85 -10.30
CA LEU A 216 -6.63 -8.59 -9.35
C LEU A 216 -6.19 -9.96 -9.91
N LEU A 217 -4.96 -10.33 -9.58
CA LEU A 217 -4.37 -11.64 -9.86
C LEU A 217 -3.74 -12.17 -8.58
N PHE A 218 -3.91 -13.46 -8.32
CA PHE A 218 -3.33 -14.14 -7.17
C PHE A 218 -2.08 -14.96 -7.52
N GLY A 219 -1.29 -15.26 -6.53
CA GLY A 219 -0.22 -16.26 -6.47
C GLY A 219 0.35 -16.71 -7.81
N ALA A 220 0.08 -17.95 -8.18
CA ALA A 220 0.70 -18.59 -9.34
C ALA A 220 0.25 -18.04 -10.69
N VAL A 221 -0.98 -17.54 -10.83
CA VAL A 221 -1.44 -16.86 -12.06
C VAL A 221 -0.71 -15.55 -12.25
N ARG A 222 -0.58 -14.75 -11.17
CA ARG A 222 0.22 -13.52 -11.16
C ARG A 222 1.69 -13.81 -11.51
N ASP A 223 2.30 -14.84 -10.90
CA ASP A 223 3.71 -15.17 -11.10
C ASP A 223 3.97 -15.65 -12.53
N ARG A 224 3.05 -16.42 -13.10
CA ARG A 224 3.11 -16.81 -14.51
C ARG A 224 3.00 -15.61 -15.44
N TRP A 225 2.04 -14.70 -15.21
CA TRP A 225 1.93 -13.45 -15.98
C TRP A 225 3.19 -12.58 -15.84
N ALA A 226 3.75 -12.50 -14.64
CA ALA A 226 5.01 -11.77 -14.40
C ALA A 226 6.19 -12.36 -15.18
N SER A 227 6.23 -13.69 -15.37
CA SER A 227 7.27 -14.37 -16.15
C SER A 227 7.21 -14.02 -17.66
N PHE A 228 6.08 -13.53 -18.15
CA PHE A 228 5.89 -13.02 -19.51
C PHE A 228 6.09 -11.50 -19.63
N GLY A 229 6.60 -10.83 -18.59
CA GLY A 229 6.90 -9.40 -18.61
C GLY A 229 5.75 -8.51 -18.15
N ARG A 230 4.72 -9.07 -17.48
CA ARG A 230 3.54 -8.36 -16.99
C ARG A 230 2.81 -7.61 -18.10
N GLU A 231 2.31 -6.39 -17.82
CA GLU A 231 1.60 -5.51 -18.76
C GLU A 231 2.44 -5.07 -19.96
N ASP A 232 3.76 -5.05 -19.82
CA ASP A 232 4.70 -4.68 -20.88
C ASP A 232 5.03 -5.85 -21.80
N GLY A 233 4.74 -7.07 -21.35
CA GLY A 233 5.01 -8.30 -22.09
C GLY A 233 3.96 -8.56 -23.17
N GLU A 234 4.12 -9.72 -23.83
CA GLU A 234 3.26 -10.12 -24.94
C GLU A 234 1.78 -10.31 -24.56
N MET A 235 1.47 -10.65 -23.32
CA MET A 235 0.11 -10.89 -22.86
C MET A 235 -0.68 -9.60 -22.61
N GLY A 236 0.00 -8.49 -22.31
CA GLY A 236 -0.65 -7.23 -21.94
C GLY A 236 -1.33 -7.28 -20.57
N LEU A 237 -2.37 -6.47 -20.40
CA LEU A 237 -3.13 -6.34 -19.14
C LEU A 237 -4.15 -7.46 -18.98
N PRO A 238 -4.50 -7.85 -17.74
CA PRO A 238 -5.65 -8.72 -17.49
C PRO A 238 -6.96 -7.98 -17.84
N LEU A 239 -7.84 -8.67 -18.55
CA LEU A 239 -9.15 -8.14 -18.96
C LEU A 239 -10.22 -8.23 -17.87
N GLY A 240 -10.01 -9.11 -16.90
CA GLY A 240 -10.87 -9.32 -15.73
C GLY A 240 -10.07 -9.68 -14.49
N ASP A 241 -10.77 -9.84 -13.38
CA ASP A 241 -10.17 -10.47 -12.20
C ASP A 241 -9.88 -11.93 -12.47
N GLU A 242 -8.93 -12.50 -11.74
CA GLU A 242 -8.76 -13.93 -11.66
C GLU A 242 -10.05 -14.58 -11.16
N GLN A 243 -10.50 -15.59 -11.87
CA GLN A 243 -11.75 -16.29 -11.63
C GLN A 243 -11.47 -17.71 -11.12
N VAL A 244 -12.37 -18.19 -10.27
CA VAL A 244 -12.42 -19.61 -9.90
C VAL A 244 -13.06 -20.37 -11.04
N ALA A 245 -12.44 -21.46 -11.45
CA ALA A 245 -12.97 -22.34 -12.48
C ALA A 245 -14.24 -23.09 -12.02
N ALA A 246 -14.97 -23.69 -12.94
CA ALA A 246 -16.26 -24.32 -12.65
C ALA A 246 -16.17 -25.50 -11.66
N ASP A 247 -15.00 -26.12 -11.52
CA ASP A 247 -14.76 -27.19 -10.54
C ASP A 247 -14.56 -26.69 -9.10
N GLY A 248 -14.55 -25.36 -8.91
CA GLY A 248 -14.36 -24.71 -7.60
C GLY A 248 -12.94 -24.78 -7.05
N THR A 249 -11.97 -25.31 -7.80
CA THR A 249 -10.60 -25.53 -7.35
C THR A 249 -9.57 -24.81 -8.21
N GLY A 250 -9.71 -24.90 -9.54
CA GLY A 250 -8.82 -24.23 -10.47
C GLY A 250 -9.12 -22.73 -10.58
N HIS A 251 -8.15 -22.01 -11.13
CA HIS A 251 -8.25 -20.57 -11.35
C HIS A 251 -7.82 -20.22 -12.77
N PHE A 252 -8.36 -19.13 -13.30
CA PHE A 252 -7.91 -18.61 -14.59
C PHE A 252 -8.07 -17.10 -14.71
N ALA A 253 -7.31 -16.50 -15.61
CA ALA A 253 -7.43 -15.09 -16.00
C ALA A 253 -7.20 -14.95 -17.50
N ASN A 254 -7.92 -14.00 -18.13
CA ASN A 254 -7.84 -13.67 -19.56
C ASN A 254 -7.05 -12.36 -19.73
N PHE A 255 -6.32 -12.24 -20.85
CA PHE A 255 -5.39 -11.14 -21.13
C PHE A 255 -5.66 -10.46 -22.48
N GLU A 256 -5.10 -9.26 -22.67
CA GLU A 256 -5.32 -8.40 -23.84
C GLU A 256 -4.94 -9.05 -25.18
N ASP A 257 -3.90 -9.88 -25.19
CA ASP A 257 -3.49 -10.62 -26.40
C ASP A 257 -4.45 -11.76 -26.80
N GLY A 258 -5.52 -11.97 -26.04
CA GLY A 258 -6.47 -13.05 -26.23
C GLY A 258 -6.03 -14.39 -25.62
N SER A 259 -4.89 -14.45 -24.91
CA SER A 259 -4.48 -15.64 -24.16
C SER A 259 -5.18 -15.73 -22.81
N ALA A 260 -5.07 -16.90 -22.18
CA ALA A 260 -5.46 -17.11 -20.80
C ALA A 260 -4.34 -17.80 -20.01
N ILE A 261 -4.31 -17.60 -18.71
CA ILE A 261 -3.53 -18.44 -17.79
C ILE A 261 -4.51 -19.26 -16.98
N TYR A 262 -4.28 -20.56 -16.94
CA TYR A 262 -5.00 -21.52 -16.09
C TYR A 262 -4.06 -22.04 -15.02
N TRP A 263 -4.56 -22.13 -13.81
CA TRP A 263 -3.86 -22.74 -12.68
C TRP A 263 -4.68 -23.85 -12.05
N TYR A 264 -3.99 -24.90 -11.64
CA TYR A 264 -4.57 -25.97 -10.83
C TYR A 264 -3.56 -26.47 -9.81
N PRO A 265 -3.98 -26.91 -8.60
CA PRO A 265 -3.06 -27.51 -7.61
C PRO A 265 -2.25 -28.65 -8.24
N VAL A 266 -0.99 -28.80 -7.84
CA VAL A 266 0.00 -29.80 -8.31
C VAL A 266 0.40 -29.69 -9.79
N ILE A 267 -0.38 -29.05 -10.65
CA ILE A 267 -0.04 -28.81 -12.07
C ILE A 267 0.68 -27.47 -12.25
N GLY A 268 0.31 -26.46 -11.43
CA GLY A 268 0.82 -25.11 -11.56
C GLY A 268 0.03 -24.25 -12.56
N ALA A 269 0.61 -23.09 -12.92
CA ALA A 269 -0.01 -22.13 -13.82
C ALA A 269 0.61 -22.19 -15.23
N TRP A 270 -0.23 -22.29 -16.25
CA TRP A 270 0.18 -22.39 -17.64
C TRP A 270 -0.58 -21.41 -18.52
N ARG A 271 0.14 -20.70 -19.41
CA ARG A 271 -0.47 -19.88 -20.44
C ARG A 271 -1.00 -20.75 -21.54
N VAL A 272 -2.22 -20.47 -21.99
CA VAL A 272 -2.84 -21.02 -23.19
C VAL A 272 -2.91 -19.87 -24.20
N PRO A 273 -2.14 -19.90 -25.31
CA PRO A 273 -2.14 -18.83 -26.29
C PRO A 273 -3.46 -18.78 -27.08
N PRO A 274 -3.79 -17.67 -27.73
CA PRO A 274 -5.08 -17.48 -28.42
C PRO A 274 -5.44 -18.60 -29.40
N SER A 275 -4.46 -19.09 -30.16
CA SER A 275 -4.64 -20.16 -31.12
C SER A 275 -5.10 -21.48 -30.49
N VAL A 276 -4.42 -21.91 -29.44
CA VAL A 276 -4.78 -23.13 -28.69
C VAL A 276 -6.07 -22.91 -27.89
N LEU A 277 -6.26 -21.70 -27.34
CA LEU A 277 -7.44 -21.35 -26.55
C LEU A 277 -8.72 -21.44 -27.40
N ALA A 278 -8.67 -21.04 -28.68
CA ALA A 278 -9.81 -21.16 -29.61
C ALA A 278 -10.24 -22.60 -29.82
N VAL A 279 -9.29 -23.53 -29.90
CA VAL A 279 -9.60 -24.96 -30.00
C VAL A 279 -10.04 -25.50 -28.65
N PHE A 280 -9.38 -25.15 -27.57
CA PHE A 280 -9.72 -25.56 -26.21
C PHE A 280 -11.15 -25.17 -25.82
N ALA A 281 -11.63 -24.01 -26.28
CA ALA A 281 -13.02 -23.56 -26.10
C ALA A 281 -14.03 -24.48 -26.73
N GLN A 282 -13.75 -25.04 -27.93
CA GLN A 282 -14.66 -25.96 -28.62
C GLN A 282 -14.87 -27.25 -27.82
N PHE A 283 -13.93 -27.60 -26.98
CA PHE A 283 -13.98 -28.81 -26.14
C PHE A 283 -14.37 -28.53 -24.67
N GLY A 284 -14.89 -27.33 -24.37
CA GLY A 284 -15.46 -27.00 -23.06
C GLY A 284 -14.45 -26.55 -22.02
N PHE A 285 -13.31 -26.03 -22.47
CA PHE A 285 -12.22 -25.53 -21.59
C PHE A 285 -11.76 -26.58 -20.57
N GLU A 286 -11.37 -26.15 -19.37
CA GLU A 286 -10.89 -26.99 -18.28
C GLU A 286 -11.93 -27.99 -17.76
N SER A 287 -13.22 -27.67 -17.92
CA SER A 287 -14.32 -28.56 -17.53
C SER A 287 -14.66 -29.60 -18.60
N GLY A 288 -14.06 -29.47 -19.77
CA GLY A 288 -14.31 -30.32 -20.90
C GLY A 288 -13.34 -31.49 -21.04
N LYS A 289 -13.19 -31.96 -22.28
CA LYS A 289 -12.46 -33.20 -22.63
C LYS A 289 -11.01 -33.23 -22.09
N PHE A 290 -10.29 -32.08 -22.15
CA PHE A 290 -8.86 -32.05 -21.94
C PHE A 290 -8.44 -31.78 -20.51
N GLY A 291 -9.29 -31.18 -19.67
CA GLY A 291 -8.90 -30.72 -18.34
C GLY A 291 -7.92 -29.53 -18.40
N TYR A 292 -7.12 -29.35 -17.37
CA TYR A 292 -6.19 -28.20 -17.29
C TYR A 292 -4.93 -28.37 -18.13
N PRO A 293 -4.32 -27.28 -18.65
CA PRO A 293 -3.04 -27.35 -19.33
C PRO A 293 -1.93 -27.78 -18.37
N THR A 294 -1.04 -28.62 -18.85
CA THR A 294 0.06 -29.23 -18.04
C THR A 294 1.45 -28.86 -18.52
N THR A 295 1.57 -28.27 -19.70
CA THR A 295 2.87 -27.86 -20.28
C THR A 295 2.82 -26.45 -20.84
N ALA A 296 4.00 -25.87 -21.07
CA ALA A 296 4.11 -24.72 -21.96
C ALA A 296 3.69 -25.10 -23.38
N VAL A 297 3.33 -24.09 -24.19
CA VAL A 297 3.17 -24.29 -25.62
C VAL A 297 4.53 -24.44 -26.28
N GLU A 298 4.64 -25.38 -27.23
CA GLU A 298 5.89 -25.67 -27.95
C GLU A 298 5.63 -25.64 -29.47
N ALA A 299 6.65 -25.24 -30.23
CA ALA A 299 6.59 -25.36 -31.68
C ALA A 299 6.62 -26.84 -32.09
N VAL A 300 5.73 -27.22 -33.01
CA VAL A 300 5.64 -28.57 -33.54
C VAL A 300 5.92 -28.54 -35.03
N SER A 301 6.92 -29.29 -35.45
CA SER A 301 7.22 -29.50 -36.88
C SER A 301 6.42 -30.71 -37.39
N LEU A 302 5.60 -30.47 -38.39
CA LEU A 302 4.77 -31.49 -38.99
C LEU A 302 5.28 -31.89 -40.38
N PRO A 303 4.98 -33.14 -40.89
CA PRO A 303 5.28 -33.49 -42.24
C PRO A 303 4.67 -32.48 -43.21
N GLN A 304 5.34 -32.24 -44.34
CA GLN A 304 4.90 -31.30 -45.42
C GLN A 304 5.05 -29.80 -45.12
N SER A 305 6.12 -29.40 -44.34
CA SER A 305 6.50 -27.99 -44.10
C SER A 305 5.43 -27.16 -43.36
N SER A 306 4.52 -27.75 -42.63
CA SER A 306 3.58 -27.04 -41.78
C SER A 306 4.16 -26.86 -40.40
N ASN A 307 4.23 -25.60 -39.92
CA ASN A 307 4.58 -25.30 -38.57
C ASN A 307 3.31 -25.17 -37.74
N GLY A 308 3.31 -25.75 -36.57
CA GLY A 308 2.23 -25.66 -35.60
C GLY A 308 2.73 -25.36 -34.20
N VAL A 309 1.82 -25.17 -33.30
CA VAL A 309 2.08 -25.08 -31.86
C VAL A 309 1.28 -26.15 -31.12
N GLY A 310 1.94 -26.83 -30.19
CA GLY A 310 1.35 -27.90 -29.39
C GLY A 310 1.36 -27.59 -27.92
N GLN A 311 0.33 -28.02 -27.20
CA GLN A 311 0.24 -27.90 -25.73
C GLN A 311 -0.38 -29.17 -25.15
N GLY A 312 0.23 -29.66 -24.06
CA GLY A 312 -0.28 -30.77 -23.27
C GLY A 312 -1.30 -30.33 -22.23
N PHE A 313 -2.27 -31.19 -22.01
CA PHE A 313 -3.35 -31.06 -21.02
C PHE A 313 -3.44 -32.36 -20.18
N GLN A 314 -4.23 -32.35 -19.11
CA GLN A 314 -4.38 -33.52 -18.23
C GLN A 314 -4.79 -34.80 -18.98
N ASN A 315 -5.70 -34.68 -19.95
CA ASN A 315 -6.31 -35.81 -20.64
C ASN A 315 -5.97 -35.84 -22.14
N GLY A 316 -4.87 -35.19 -22.55
CA GLY A 316 -4.48 -35.20 -23.96
C GLY A 316 -3.64 -34.00 -24.37
N SER A 317 -3.62 -33.73 -25.67
CA SER A 317 -2.91 -32.60 -26.24
C SER A 317 -3.70 -31.94 -27.39
N ILE A 318 -3.42 -30.67 -27.62
CA ILE A 318 -3.93 -29.88 -28.72
C ILE A 318 -2.73 -29.38 -29.56
N ILE A 319 -2.76 -29.64 -30.86
CA ILE A 319 -1.85 -29.09 -31.85
C ILE A 319 -2.64 -28.18 -32.77
N TYR A 320 -2.27 -26.92 -32.86
CA TYR A 320 -2.86 -25.92 -33.74
C TYR A 320 -1.91 -25.61 -34.90
N ILE A 321 -2.47 -25.55 -36.13
CA ILE A 321 -1.73 -25.27 -37.36
C ILE A 321 -2.37 -24.07 -38.03
N ASP A 322 -1.61 -22.99 -38.18
CA ASP A 322 -2.03 -21.80 -38.93
C ASP A 322 -1.99 -22.10 -40.46
N ARG A 323 -3.07 -21.81 -41.17
CA ARG A 323 -3.19 -21.92 -42.62
C ARG A 323 -3.43 -20.55 -43.28
N GLY A 324 -3.22 -19.46 -42.54
CA GLY A 324 -3.54 -18.11 -42.99
C GLY A 324 -4.99 -17.74 -42.68
N GLU A 325 -5.91 -17.83 -43.67
CA GLU A 325 -7.32 -17.48 -43.44
C GLU A 325 -8.12 -18.56 -42.68
N THR A 326 -7.56 -19.77 -42.57
CA THR A 326 -8.14 -20.90 -41.84
C THR A 326 -7.11 -21.52 -40.89
N TYR A 327 -7.53 -22.49 -40.10
CA TYR A 327 -6.61 -23.27 -39.26
C TYR A 327 -7.07 -24.75 -39.23
N ASP A 328 -6.06 -25.61 -39.08
CA ASP A 328 -6.29 -27.03 -38.76
C ASP A 328 -5.89 -27.26 -37.29
N TYR A 329 -6.44 -28.29 -36.68
CA TYR A 329 -5.99 -28.76 -35.38
C TYR A 329 -6.02 -30.25 -35.26
N TYR A 330 -5.15 -30.80 -34.44
CA TYR A 330 -5.15 -32.22 -34.07
C TYR A 330 -5.26 -32.34 -32.55
N THR A 331 -5.97 -33.33 -32.10
CA THR A 331 -6.11 -33.65 -30.68
C THR A 331 -5.75 -35.10 -30.44
N ALA A 332 -4.99 -35.35 -29.35
CA ALA A 332 -4.79 -36.67 -28.81
C ALA A 332 -5.44 -36.74 -27.42
N SER A 333 -5.97 -37.91 -27.09
CA SER A 333 -6.44 -38.20 -25.72
C SER A 333 -5.56 -39.30 -25.13
N TYR A 334 -5.25 -39.22 -23.83
CA TYR A 334 -4.50 -40.20 -23.09
C TYR A 334 -5.46 -41.14 -22.33
#